data_2cb24d050ba2b8ebc1653b643427e411
#
_entry.id   2cb24d050ba2b8ebc1653b643427e411
#
_cell.length_a   1.000
_cell.length_b   1.000
_cell.length_c   1.000
_cell.angle_alpha   90.00
_cell.angle_beta   90.00
_cell.angle_gamma   90.00
#
_symmetry.space_group_name_H-M   'P 1'
#
loop_
_entity.id
_entity.type
_entity.pdbx_description
1 polymer ?
#
loop_
_entity_poly.entity_id
_entity_poly.type
_entity_poly.pdbx_seq_one_letter_code
_entity_poly.pdbx_strand_id
1 'polypeptide(L)'
;MPKNIPLSQTISITAIASVSPLGNESDTIWTNYQNPNTCFQTRFLDHKDTLVAPLDADSKEQIDALRQSDSKYKFLDNSVLYAMLASRKAIAKAGWTTNDIFGINVGSSRGATDLFEQHFQEYITTGKAQTLASPTTTLGNISSWIAHDLQSSGPEISHSITCSTALHAILNGVAWLRSGMADKFLVGGSEAPLTDFTIAQMRALKIYSRSEEEYPNRALDLDKTQNTMILGEGAGVCCLEIGKKENALAFIEGIGYATEILEHNISISAEADC
;
A
#
# COMPACT_ATOMS: atom_id res chain seq x y z
N MET A 1 25.80 -8.12 -8.95
CA MET A 1 25.82 -6.65 -9.15
C MET A 1 24.43 -6.20 -9.55
N PRO A 2 23.90 -5.14 -8.93
CA PRO A 2 22.60 -4.60 -9.33
C PRO A 2 22.63 -4.16 -10.78
N LYS A 3 21.58 -4.48 -11.53
CA LYS A 3 21.44 -3.99 -12.92
C LYS A 3 20.83 -2.59 -12.87
N ASN A 4 21.60 -1.59 -13.23
CA ASN A 4 21.06 -0.26 -13.53
C ASN A 4 20.71 -0.22 -15.02
N ILE A 5 19.43 -0.02 -15.32
CA ILE A 5 18.91 -0.04 -16.70
C ILE A 5 18.40 1.37 -17.00
N PRO A 6 19.17 2.16 -17.79
CA PRO A 6 18.66 3.45 -18.26
C PRO A 6 17.44 3.24 -19.16
N LEU A 7 16.45 4.11 -19.03
CA LEU A 7 15.23 4.02 -19.81
C LEU A 7 15.43 4.65 -21.19
N SER A 8 15.11 3.89 -22.24
CA SER A 8 15.13 4.37 -23.64
C SER A 8 14.03 5.37 -23.95
N GLN A 9 12.96 5.35 -23.17
CA GLN A 9 11.83 6.27 -23.25
C GLN A 9 11.56 6.84 -21.85
N THR A 10 11.30 8.14 -21.78
CA THR A 10 10.90 8.80 -20.55
C THR A 10 9.57 8.24 -20.08
N ILE A 11 9.43 8.02 -18.78
CA ILE A 11 8.16 7.72 -18.13
C ILE A 11 7.86 8.85 -17.16
N SER A 12 6.70 9.46 -17.34
CA SER A 12 6.20 10.55 -16.51
C SER A 12 5.37 9.99 -15.35
N ILE A 13 5.56 10.55 -14.15
CA ILE A 13 4.61 10.45 -13.04
C ILE A 13 3.71 11.66 -13.15
N THR A 14 2.43 11.46 -13.55
CA THR A 14 1.50 12.56 -13.84
C THR A 14 0.57 12.88 -12.68
N ALA A 15 0.39 11.95 -11.74
CA ALA A 15 -0.33 12.19 -10.51
C ALA A 15 0.14 11.27 -9.38
N ILE A 16 -0.04 11.73 -8.16
CA ILE A 16 0.11 10.96 -6.92
C ILE A 16 -1.09 11.19 -6.02
N ALA A 17 -1.49 10.17 -5.28
CA ALA A 17 -2.45 10.31 -4.20
C ALA A 17 -2.17 9.27 -3.11
N SER A 18 -2.53 9.63 -1.88
CA SER A 18 -2.41 8.72 -0.74
C SER A 18 -3.57 8.93 0.24
N VAL A 19 -3.78 7.89 1.03
CA VAL A 19 -4.66 7.88 2.21
C VAL A 19 -3.79 7.36 3.34
N SER A 20 -3.60 8.13 4.39
CA SER A 20 -2.64 7.81 5.45
C SER A 20 -3.04 8.47 6.78
N PRO A 21 -2.36 8.19 7.90
CA PRO A 21 -2.56 8.94 9.14
C PRO A 21 -2.31 10.44 9.03
N LEU A 22 -1.57 10.89 8.00
CA LEU A 22 -1.35 12.31 7.71
C LEU A 22 -2.49 12.96 6.93
N GLY A 23 -3.46 12.18 6.48
CA GLY A 23 -4.60 12.64 5.68
C GLY A 23 -4.64 12.06 4.28
N ASN A 24 -5.49 12.64 3.46
CA ASN A 24 -5.76 12.17 2.09
C ASN A 24 -5.76 13.31 1.03
N GLU A 25 -5.51 14.56 1.45
CA GLU A 25 -5.32 15.71 0.58
C GLU A 25 -3.89 16.25 0.67
N SER A 26 -3.31 16.67 -0.46
CA SER A 26 -1.89 17.03 -0.55
C SER A 26 -1.49 18.12 0.44
N ASP A 27 -2.31 19.16 0.60
CA ASP A 27 -2.01 20.29 1.49
C ASP A 27 -2.11 19.88 2.97
N THR A 28 -3.09 19.04 3.31
CA THR A 28 -3.23 18.49 4.66
C THR A 28 -2.05 17.58 5.00
N ILE A 29 -1.69 16.68 4.09
CA ILE A 29 -0.53 15.78 4.25
C ILE A 29 0.74 16.60 4.46
N TRP A 30 0.97 17.63 3.63
CA TRP A 30 2.15 18.47 3.74
C TRP A 30 2.20 19.24 5.06
N THR A 31 1.08 19.83 5.48
CA THR A 31 0.96 20.52 6.77
C THR A 31 1.25 19.58 7.93
N ASN A 32 0.66 18.39 7.92
CA ASN A 32 0.88 17.39 8.97
C ASN A 32 2.29 16.81 8.96
N TYR A 33 2.89 16.66 7.77
CA TYR A 33 4.28 16.22 7.64
C TYR A 33 5.29 17.23 8.24
N GLN A 34 4.99 18.53 8.18
CA GLN A 34 5.80 19.57 8.80
C GLN A 34 5.57 19.71 10.31
N ASN A 35 4.49 19.13 10.83
CA ASN A 35 4.15 19.18 12.24
C ASN A 35 5.03 18.20 13.04
N PRO A 36 5.69 18.63 14.13
CA PRO A 36 6.47 17.73 14.98
C PRO A 36 5.63 16.70 15.76
N ASN A 37 4.32 16.90 15.86
CA ASN A 37 3.44 15.96 16.56
C ASN A 37 3.28 14.66 15.79
N THR A 38 3.27 13.54 16.51
CA THR A 38 3.04 12.23 15.91
C THR A 38 1.55 11.97 15.69
N CYS A 39 1.23 11.13 14.69
CA CYS A 39 -0.14 10.65 14.46
C CYS A 39 -0.46 9.35 15.23
N PHE A 40 0.37 8.97 16.20
CA PHE A 40 0.18 7.75 16.96
C PHE A 40 -1.01 7.83 17.90
N GLN A 41 -1.72 6.72 18.01
CA GLN A 41 -2.83 6.53 18.92
C GLN A 41 -2.65 5.21 19.66
N THR A 42 -3.10 5.15 20.91
CA THR A 42 -3.15 3.91 21.65
C THR A 42 -4.43 3.17 21.30
N ARG A 43 -4.31 1.90 20.89
CA ARG A 43 -5.42 0.95 20.72
C ARG A 43 -5.17 -0.30 21.55
N PHE A 44 -6.24 -0.93 22.01
CA PHE A 44 -6.14 -2.23 22.68
C PHE A 44 -6.07 -3.33 21.61
N LEU A 45 -4.88 -3.87 21.36
CA LEU A 45 -4.59 -4.89 20.36
C LEU A 45 -3.65 -5.95 20.94
N ASP A 46 -3.88 -7.22 20.60
CA ASP A 46 -3.11 -8.34 21.13
C ASP A 46 -3.05 -8.30 22.66
N HIS A 47 -4.24 -8.11 23.28
CA HIS A 47 -4.49 -8.12 24.74
C HIS A 47 -3.76 -7.03 25.54
N LYS A 48 -3.31 -5.94 24.92
CA LYS A 48 -2.67 -4.81 25.60
C LYS A 48 -2.72 -3.51 24.81
N ASP A 49 -2.47 -2.42 25.51
CA ASP A 49 -2.29 -1.12 24.89
C ASP A 49 -1.13 -1.12 23.92
N THR A 50 -1.41 -0.63 22.72
CA THR A 50 -0.48 -0.68 21.58
C THR A 50 -0.53 0.62 20.83
N LEU A 51 0.62 1.27 20.65
CA LEU A 51 0.74 2.42 19.77
C LEU A 51 0.62 1.97 18.32
N VAL A 52 -0.22 2.64 17.55
CA VAL A 52 -0.46 2.43 16.11
C VAL A 52 -0.68 3.78 15.43
N ALA A 53 -0.58 3.83 14.12
CA ALA A 53 -0.89 5.02 13.31
C ALA A 53 -2.10 4.75 12.40
N PRO A 54 -3.34 4.87 12.93
CA PRO A 54 -4.54 4.70 12.13
C PRO A 54 -4.79 5.92 11.24
N LEU A 55 -5.64 5.75 10.22
CA LEU A 55 -6.11 6.87 9.40
C LEU A 55 -6.68 7.99 10.26
N ASP A 56 -6.56 9.22 9.78
CA ASP A 56 -7.21 10.39 10.37
C ASP A 56 -8.74 10.34 10.23
N ALA A 57 -9.44 11.25 10.90
CA ALA A 57 -10.91 11.23 10.97
C ALA A 57 -11.57 11.46 9.60
N ASP A 58 -11.05 12.43 8.83
CA ASP A 58 -11.58 12.74 7.49
C ASP A 58 -11.40 11.56 6.53
N SER A 59 -10.21 10.93 6.53
CA SER A 59 -9.97 9.74 5.73
C SER A 59 -10.90 8.58 6.09
N LYS A 60 -11.17 8.36 7.38
CA LYS A 60 -12.13 7.35 7.84
C LYS A 60 -13.54 7.64 7.34
N GLU A 61 -13.99 8.87 7.44
CA GLU A 61 -15.31 9.28 6.96
C GLU A 61 -15.46 9.04 5.45
N GLN A 62 -14.42 9.38 4.67
CA GLN A 62 -14.42 9.12 3.22
C GLN A 62 -14.41 7.62 2.88
N ILE A 63 -13.71 6.80 3.66
CA ILE A 63 -13.71 5.33 3.50
C ILE A 63 -15.08 4.76 3.85
N ASP A 64 -15.73 5.22 4.91
CA ASP A 64 -17.07 4.78 5.30
C ASP A 64 -18.12 5.20 4.26
N ALA A 65 -18.02 6.41 3.71
CA ALA A 65 -18.85 6.88 2.62
C ALA A 65 -18.65 6.02 1.36
N LEU A 66 -17.39 5.70 1.00
CA LEU A 66 -17.08 4.80 -0.10
C LEU A 66 -17.69 3.41 0.13
N ARG A 67 -17.53 2.83 1.30
CA ARG A 67 -18.10 1.52 1.67
C ARG A 67 -19.62 1.48 1.52
N GLN A 68 -20.30 2.59 1.82
CA GLN A 68 -21.74 2.71 1.75
C GLN A 68 -22.27 3.08 0.35
N SER A 69 -21.42 3.57 -0.54
CA SER A 69 -21.80 4.07 -1.85
C SER A 69 -22.32 3.00 -2.82
N ASP A 70 -21.91 1.74 -2.63
CA ASP A 70 -22.38 0.59 -3.38
C ASP A 70 -22.49 -0.64 -2.46
N SER A 71 -23.54 -1.42 -2.61
CA SER A 71 -23.74 -2.67 -1.87
C SER A 71 -22.59 -3.67 -2.02
N LYS A 72 -21.89 -3.64 -3.17
CA LYS A 72 -20.73 -4.48 -3.48
C LYS A 72 -19.51 -4.14 -2.62
N TYR A 73 -19.39 -2.89 -2.14
CA TYR A 73 -18.24 -2.44 -1.36
C TYR A 73 -18.38 -2.74 0.13
N LYS A 74 -19.59 -3.06 0.57
CA LYS A 74 -19.92 -3.25 1.99
C LYS A 74 -19.02 -4.26 2.70
N PHE A 75 -18.62 -5.31 2.00
CA PHE A 75 -17.86 -6.43 2.57
C PHE A 75 -16.39 -6.44 2.13
N LEU A 76 -15.89 -5.35 1.55
CA LEU A 76 -14.49 -5.24 1.17
C LEU A 76 -13.62 -4.95 2.37
N ASP A 77 -12.42 -5.53 2.35
CA ASP A 77 -11.38 -5.21 3.32
C ASP A 77 -10.95 -3.75 3.23
N ASN A 78 -10.49 -3.21 4.34
CA ASN A 78 -9.98 -1.84 4.39
C ASN A 78 -8.82 -1.61 3.42
N SER A 79 -7.93 -2.60 3.22
CA SER A 79 -6.83 -2.49 2.26
C SER A 79 -7.31 -2.24 0.83
N VAL A 80 -8.47 -2.83 0.45
CA VAL A 80 -9.10 -2.59 -0.85
C VAL A 80 -9.70 -1.18 -0.92
N LEU A 81 -10.44 -0.77 0.10
CA LEU A 81 -11.10 0.55 0.13
C LEU A 81 -10.10 1.70 0.16
N TYR A 82 -8.99 1.57 0.90
CA TYR A 82 -7.91 2.56 0.91
C TYR A 82 -7.31 2.73 -0.49
N ALA A 83 -7.02 1.60 -1.15
CA ALA A 83 -6.51 1.59 -2.51
C ALA A 83 -7.49 2.22 -3.51
N MET A 84 -8.79 1.89 -3.41
CA MET A 84 -9.83 2.48 -4.27
C MET A 84 -9.92 4.01 -4.09
N LEU A 85 -9.96 4.50 -2.84
CA LEU A 85 -10.04 5.94 -2.57
C LEU A 85 -8.80 6.68 -3.10
N ALA A 86 -7.59 6.17 -2.83
CA ALA A 86 -6.36 6.75 -3.35
C ALA A 86 -6.34 6.72 -4.89
N SER A 87 -6.81 5.64 -5.51
CA SER A 87 -6.85 5.49 -6.96
C SER A 87 -7.81 6.47 -7.62
N ARG A 88 -9.03 6.65 -7.08
CA ARG A 88 -10.00 7.67 -7.56
C ARG A 88 -9.37 9.07 -7.57
N LYS A 89 -8.68 9.43 -6.48
CA LYS A 89 -8.01 10.73 -6.35
C LYS A 89 -6.86 10.88 -7.37
N ALA A 90 -6.03 9.86 -7.54
CA ALA A 90 -4.92 9.89 -8.49
C ALA A 90 -5.40 10.01 -9.95
N ILE A 91 -6.39 9.21 -10.34
CA ILE A 91 -6.97 9.24 -11.69
C ILE A 91 -7.58 10.61 -11.98
N ALA A 92 -8.33 11.17 -11.04
CA ALA A 92 -8.91 12.52 -11.20
C ALA A 92 -7.81 13.58 -11.37
N LYS A 93 -6.73 13.54 -10.58
CA LYS A 93 -5.57 14.45 -10.69
C LYS A 93 -4.82 14.26 -12.02
N ALA A 94 -4.70 13.04 -12.53
CA ALA A 94 -4.07 12.75 -13.83
C ALA A 94 -4.93 13.20 -15.02
N GLY A 95 -6.22 13.46 -14.79
CA GLY A 95 -7.18 13.76 -15.85
C GLY A 95 -7.54 12.54 -16.72
N TRP A 96 -7.32 11.32 -16.22
CA TRP A 96 -7.74 10.12 -16.93
C TRP A 96 -9.24 9.93 -16.81
N THR A 97 -9.82 9.39 -17.85
CA THR A 97 -11.27 9.20 -17.98
C THR A 97 -11.59 7.72 -18.24
N THR A 98 -12.86 7.36 -18.25
CA THR A 98 -13.34 6.02 -18.60
C THR A 98 -13.02 5.61 -20.05
N ASN A 99 -12.61 6.56 -20.90
CA ASN A 99 -12.14 6.27 -22.26
C ASN A 99 -10.66 5.88 -22.31
N ASP A 100 -9.93 6.11 -21.23
CA ASP A 100 -8.52 5.74 -21.15
C ASP A 100 -8.36 4.28 -20.76
N ILE A 101 -7.58 3.53 -21.52
CA ILE A 101 -7.19 2.16 -21.16
C ILE A 101 -5.87 2.27 -20.39
N PHE A 102 -5.86 1.84 -19.15
CA PHE A 102 -4.66 1.84 -18.31
C PHE A 102 -4.55 0.53 -17.54
N GLY A 103 -3.31 0.10 -17.33
CA GLY A 103 -3.05 -1.04 -16.46
C GLY A 103 -3.07 -0.65 -14.99
N ILE A 104 -3.25 -1.62 -14.12
CA ILE A 104 -3.30 -1.44 -12.67
C ILE A 104 -2.37 -2.46 -12.01
N ASN A 105 -1.47 -2.00 -11.16
CA ASN A 105 -0.71 -2.86 -10.28
C ASN A 105 -0.63 -2.24 -8.87
N VAL A 106 -1.56 -2.60 -8.04
CA VAL A 106 -1.56 -2.23 -6.63
C VAL A 106 -1.44 -3.49 -5.78
N GLY A 107 -0.35 -3.57 -5.03
CA GLY A 107 -0.05 -4.72 -4.20
C GLY A 107 -0.22 -4.44 -2.71
N SER A 108 -0.07 -5.50 -1.92
CA SER A 108 -0.07 -5.44 -0.46
C SER A 108 0.88 -6.49 0.10
N SER A 109 1.54 -6.20 1.19
CA SER A 109 2.37 -7.20 1.85
C SER A 109 1.55 -8.30 2.50
N ARG A 110 0.34 -7.98 2.94
CA ARG A 110 -0.54 -8.87 3.71
C ARG A 110 -1.93 -9.09 3.09
N GLY A 111 -2.38 -8.19 2.22
CA GLY A 111 -3.72 -8.24 1.65
C GLY A 111 -4.82 -7.97 2.67
N ALA A 112 -5.96 -8.62 2.49
CA ALA A 112 -7.17 -8.49 3.29
C ALA A 112 -7.05 -9.23 4.64
N THR A 113 -6.14 -8.77 5.50
CA THR A 113 -5.78 -9.47 6.75
C THR A 113 -6.96 -9.52 7.73
N ASP A 114 -7.67 -8.40 7.91
CA ASP A 114 -8.78 -8.33 8.86
C ASP A 114 -9.91 -9.28 8.45
N LEU A 115 -10.32 -9.26 7.20
CA LEU A 115 -11.33 -10.20 6.70
C LEU A 115 -10.87 -11.67 6.77
N PHE A 116 -9.59 -11.92 6.51
CA PHE A 116 -9.05 -13.28 6.63
C PHE A 116 -9.15 -13.79 8.07
N GLU A 117 -8.76 -12.97 9.04
CA GLU A 117 -8.86 -13.31 10.47
C GLU A 117 -10.33 -13.54 10.88
N GLN A 118 -11.26 -12.68 10.45
CA GLN A 118 -12.69 -12.82 10.74
C GLN A 118 -13.27 -14.11 10.15
N HIS A 119 -13.02 -14.39 8.88
CA HIS A 119 -13.50 -15.60 8.21
C HIS A 119 -12.89 -16.88 8.80
N PHE A 120 -11.61 -16.83 9.17
CA PHE A 120 -10.96 -17.96 9.81
C PHE A 120 -11.52 -18.21 11.21
N GLN A 121 -11.74 -17.17 12.01
CA GLN A 121 -12.36 -17.30 13.34
C GLN A 121 -13.77 -17.87 13.23
N GLU A 122 -14.56 -17.44 12.27
CA GLU A 122 -15.90 -17.98 12.03
C GLU A 122 -15.84 -19.46 11.65
N TYR A 123 -14.92 -19.82 10.75
CA TYR A 123 -14.72 -21.22 10.36
C TYR A 123 -14.34 -22.10 11.56
N ILE A 124 -13.44 -21.68 12.41
CA ILE A 124 -13.07 -22.42 13.63
C ILE A 124 -14.24 -22.58 14.57
N THR A 125 -15.07 -21.55 14.69
CA THR A 125 -16.22 -21.54 15.63
C THR A 125 -17.40 -22.37 15.10
N THR A 126 -17.68 -22.32 13.80
CA THR A 126 -18.90 -22.88 13.20
C THR A 126 -18.67 -24.12 12.35
N GLY A 127 -17.43 -24.42 11.97
CA GLY A 127 -17.06 -25.45 11.00
C GLY A 127 -17.49 -25.14 9.55
N LYS A 128 -17.92 -23.90 9.26
CA LYS A 128 -18.43 -23.51 7.94
C LYS A 128 -17.69 -22.27 7.43
N ALA A 129 -17.25 -22.32 6.16
CA ALA A 129 -16.70 -21.15 5.49
C ALA A 129 -17.81 -20.32 4.83
N GLN A 130 -17.67 -19.00 4.87
CA GLN A 130 -18.54 -18.06 4.17
C GLN A 130 -18.32 -18.11 2.65
N THR A 131 -19.37 -17.89 1.88
CA THR A 131 -19.30 -17.89 0.40
C THR A 131 -18.30 -16.86 -0.13
N LEU A 132 -18.21 -15.70 0.51
CA LEU A 132 -17.33 -14.61 0.08
C LEU A 132 -15.93 -14.69 0.68
N ALA A 133 -15.62 -15.65 1.55
CA ALA A 133 -14.31 -15.74 2.21
C ALA A 133 -13.15 -15.78 1.20
N SER A 134 -13.22 -16.66 0.20
CA SER A 134 -12.15 -16.76 -0.80
C SER A 134 -12.04 -15.52 -1.70
N PRO A 135 -13.10 -15.04 -2.38
CA PRO A 135 -12.96 -13.91 -3.30
C PRO A 135 -12.60 -12.58 -2.63
N THR A 136 -12.90 -12.40 -1.33
CA THR A 136 -12.57 -11.16 -0.62
C THR A 136 -11.22 -11.18 0.08
N THR A 137 -10.58 -12.33 0.22
CA THR A 137 -9.27 -12.47 0.89
C THR A 137 -8.13 -12.83 -0.06
N THR A 138 -8.43 -13.13 -1.34
CA THR A 138 -7.40 -13.40 -2.35
C THR A 138 -6.59 -12.13 -2.64
N LEU A 139 -5.28 -12.25 -2.75
CA LEU A 139 -4.36 -11.12 -2.94
C LEU A 139 -4.66 -10.31 -4.21
N GLY A 140 -5.11 -10.93 -5.29
CA GLY A 140 -5.54 -10.28 -6.54
C GLY A 140 -6.72 -9.32 -6.41
N ASN A 141 -7.43 -9.40 -5.31
CA ASN A 141 -8.63 -8.63 -5.00
C ASN A 141 -8.44 -7.10 -5.10
N ILE A 142 -7.28 -6.54 -4.71
CA ILE A 142 -7.06 -5.09 -4.65
C ILE A 142 -7.13 -4.47 -6.06
N SER A 143 -6.30 -4.92 -7.00
CA SER A 143 -6.28 -4.36 -8.36
C SER A 143 -7.57 -4.64 -9.12
N SER A 144 -8.17 -5.81 -8.90
CA SER A 144 -9.45 -6.20 -9.52
C SER A 144 -10.59 -5.26 -9.10
N TRP A 145 -10.69 -4.91 -7.81
CA TRP A 145 -11.70 -3.97 -7.35
C TRP A 145 -11.45 -2.54 -7.82
N ILE A 146 -10.17 -2.12 -7.93
CA ILE A 146 -9.84 -0.82 -8.52
C ILE A 146 -10.24 -0.79 -10.00
N ALA A 147 -9.94 -1.85 -10.77
CA ALA A 147 -10.33 -1.95 -12.18
C ALA A 147 -11.85 -1.89 -12.35
N HIS A 148 -12.58 -2.64 -11.51
CA HIS A 148 -14.05 -2.62 -11.52
C HIS A 148 -14.61 -1.23 -11.17
N ASP A 149 -14.06 -0.57 -10.16
CA ASP A 149 -14.50 0.75 -9.70
C ASP A 149 -14.23 1.85 -10.74
N LEU A 150 -13.04 1.84 -11.32
CA LEU A 150 -12.62 2.82 -12.32
C LEU A 150 -13.03 2.46 -13.76
N GLN A 151 -13.67 1.32 -13.95
CA GLN A 151 -14.10 0.80 -15.27
C GLN A 151 -12.93 0.70 -16.26
N SER A 152 -11.71 0.36 -15.77
CA SER A 152 -10.56 0.12 -16.63
C SER A 152 -10.59 -1.28 -17.21
N SER A 153 -10.34 -1.38 -18.53
CA SER A 153 -10.21 -2.65 -19.25
C SER A 153 -8.76 -3.06 -19.51
N GLY A 154 -7.80 -2.35 -18.93
CA GLY A 154 -6.39 -2.69 -19.04
C GLY A 154 -5.97 -3.89 -18.16
N PRO A 155 -4.71 -4.33 -18.24
CA PRO A 155 -4.22 -5.43 -17.43
C PRO A 155 -4.25 -5.08 -15.94
N GLU A 156 -4.68 -6.02 -15.12
CA GLU A 156 -4.71 -5.89 -13.66
C GLU A 156 -3.81 -6.92 -12.99
N ILE A 157 -3.01 -6.49 -12.04
CA ILE A 157 -2.05 -7.34 -11.31
C ILE A 157 -2.04 -6.91 -9.85
N SER A 158 -2.15 -7.87 -8.95
CA SER A 158 -1.78 -7.68 -7.55
C SER A 158 -0.69 -8.68 -7.17
N HIS A 159 0.21 -8.27 -6.31
CA HIS A 159 1.30 -9.12 -5.85
C HIS A 159 1.73 -8.74 -4.43
N SER A 160 2.56 -9.58 -3.84
CA SER A 160 3.24 -9.30 -2.59
C SER A 160 4.73 -9.61 -2.71
N ILE A 161 5.56 -8.65 -2.38
CA ILE A 161 7.00 -8.80 -2.11
C ILE A 161 7.29 -8.10 -0.77
N THR A 162 6.49 -8.43 0.22
CA THR A 162 6.57 -7.86 1.57
C THR A 162 6.71 -6.32 1.57
N CYS A 163 7.68 -5.75 2.28
CA CYS A 163 7.83 -4.29 2.43
C CYS A 163 8.16 -3.54 1.13
N SER A 164 8.68 -4.21 0.10
CA SER A 164 9.04 -3.61 -1.19
C SER A 164 7.93 -3.69 -2.25
N THR A 165 6.75 -4.17 -1.88
CA THR A 165 5.63 -4.41 -2.81
C THR A 165 5.28 -3.20 -3.67
N ALA A 166 5.15 -2.01 -3.09
CA ALA A 166 4.81 -0.80 -3.83
C ALA A 166 5.91 -0.39 -4.84
N LEU A 167 7.19 -0.56 -4.48
CA LEU A 167 8.31 -0.30 -5.40
C LEU A 167 8.32 -1.30 -6.57
N HIS A 168 8.00 -2.57 -6.30
CA HIS A 168 7.87 -3.58 -7.36
C HIS A 168 6.64 -3.33 -8.25
N ALA A 169 5.57 -2.73 -7.73
CA ALA A 169 4.45 -2.27 -8.54
C ALA A 169 4.89 -1.20 -9.56
N ILE A 170 5.73 -0.25 -9.13
CA ILE A 170 6.34 0.74 -10.04
C ILE A 170 7.22 0.05 -11.09
N LEU A 171 8.08 -0.88 -10.67
CA LEU A 171 8.93 -1.65 -11.57
C LEU A 171 8.11 -2.41 -12.64
N ASN A 172 7.02 -3.06 -12.23
CA ASN A 172 6.11 -3.75 -13.14
C ASN A 172 5.45 -2.75 -14.11
N GLY A 173 4.89 -1.64 -13.62
CA GLY A 173 4.31 -0.59 -14.46
C GLY A 173 5.30 -0.07 -15.51
N VAL A 174 6.55 0.19 -15.12
CA VAL A 174 7.62 0.58 -16.03
C VAL A 174 7.88 -0.52 -17.09
N ALA A 175 7.89 -1.78 -16.70
CA ALA A 175 8.10 -2.90 -17.62
C ALA A 175 6.97 -3.00 -18.67
N TRP A 176 5.71 -2.85 -18.25
CA TRP A 176 4.55 -2.84 -19.15
C TRP A 176 4.57 -1.66 -20.11
N LEU A 177 4.87 -0.45 -19.62
CA LEU A 177 4.99 0.74 -20.47
C LEU A 177 6.11 0.59 -21.49
N ARG A 178 7.27 0.08 -21.08
CA ARG A 178 8.42 -0.13 -21.99
C ARG A 178 8.21 -1.24 -23.01
N SER A 179 7.39 -2.23 -22.70
CA SER A 179 7.05 -3.28 -23.67
C SER A 179 6.12 -2.80 -24.78
N GLY A 180 5.51 -1.61 -24.63
CA GLY A 180 4.50 -1.10 -25.54
C GLY A 180 3.14 -1.79 -25.40
N MET A 181 2.93 -2.59 -24.34
CA MET A 181 1.66 -3.27 -24.07
C MET A 181 0.66 -2.38 -23.33
N ALA A 182 1.12 -1.26 -22.80
CA ALA A 182 0.29 -0.22 -22.17
C ALA A 182 0.96 1.15 -22.33
N ASP A 183 0.17 2.22 -22.40
CA ASP A 183 0.65 3.61 -22.44
C ASP A 183 0.48 4.32 -21.10
N LYS A 184 -0.39 3.80 -20.24
CA LYS A 184 -0.75 4.33 -18.92
C LYS A 184 -0.80 3.19 -17.91
N PHE A 185 -0.33 3.44 -16.70
CA PHE A 185 -0.35 2.44 -15.63
C PHE A 185 -0.53 3.10 -14.25
N LEU A 186 -1.51 2.63 -13.49
CA LEU A 186 -1.70 2.99 -12.09
C LEU A 186 -0.93 1.98 -11.23
N VAL A 187 -0.03 2.47 -10.38
CA VAL A 187 0.83 1.62 -9.56
C VAL A 187 0.85 2.07 -8.11
N GLY A 188 1.06 1.15 -7.17
CA GLY A 188 1.16 1.51 -5.77
C GLY A 188 1.02 0.35 -4.81
N GLY A 189 0.69 0.67 -3.56
CA GLY A 189 0.47 -0.31 -2.50
C GLY A 189 -0.56 0.15 -1.48
N SER A 190 -1.16 -0.80 -0.78
CA SER A 190 -2.16 -0.56 0.26
C SER A 190 -2.02 -1.57 1.39
N GLU A 191 -2.11 -1.08 2.62
CA GLU A 191 -1.99 -1.89 3.83
C GLU A 191 -3.06 -1.49 4.86
N ALA A 192 -3.73 -2.50 5.44
CA ALA A 192 -4.63 -2.35 6.59
C ALA A 192 -4.27 -3.37 7.69
N PRO A 193 -3.07 -3.27 8.29
CA PRO A 193 -2.51 -4.32 9.12
C PRO A 193 -2.83 -4.17 10.63
N LEU A 194 -3.72 -3.26 11.02
CA LEU A 194 -3.97 -2.96 12.44
C LEU A 194 -4.95 -3.96 13.06
N THR A 195 -4.57 -5.25 13.03
CA THR A 195 -5.30 -6.39 13.59
C THR A 195 -4.55 -7.04 14.74
N ASP A 196 -5.26 -7.77 15.61
CA ASP A 196 -4.67 -8.46 16.77
C ASP A 196 -3.56 -9.42 16.35
N PHE A 197 -3.82 -10.26 15.36
CA PHE A 197 -2.87 -11.27 14.92
C PHE A 197 -1.64 -10.67 14.23
N THR A 198 -1.83 -9.61 13.41
CA THR A 198 -0.69 -8.92 12.80
C THR A 198 0.20 -8.28 13.87
N ILE A 199 -0.36 -7.62 14.87
CA ILE A 199 0.42 -7.03 15.97
C ILE A 199 1.15 -8.13 16.74
N ALA A 200 0.49 -9.25 17.04
CA ALA A 200 1.11 -10.41 17.69
C ALA A 200 2.32 -10.93 16.88
N GLN A 201 2.19 -11.06 15.55
CA GLN A 201 3.28 -11.49 14.68
C GLN A 201 4.48 -10.53 14.72
N MET A 202 4.24 -9.20 14.67
CA MET A 202 5.32 -8.20 14.71
C MET A 202 6.02 -8.19 16.07
N ARG A 203 5.30 -8.44 17.15
CA ARG A 203 5.85 -8.61 18.49
C ARG A 203 6.69 -9.89 18.62
N ALA A 204 6.19 -10.99 18.06
CA ALA A 204 6.91 -12.28 18.01
C ALA A 204 8.26 -12.15 17.27
N LEU A 205 8.29 -11.37 16.19
CA LEU A 205 9.51 -11.01 15.46
C LEU A 205 10.43 -10.05 16.23
N LYS A 206 9.99 -9.51 17.36
CA LYS A 206 10.73 -8.54 18.20
C LYS A 206 11.08 -7.24 17.47
N ILE A 207 10.29 -6.86 16.46
CA ILE A 207 10.51 -5.64 15.67
C ILE A 207 9.59 -4.49 16.07
N TYR A 208 8.52 -4.75 16.83
CA TYR A 208 7.61 -3.73 17.32
C TYR A 208 8.26 -2.87 18.41
N SER A 209 8.05 -1.55 18.35
CA SER A 209 8.59 -0.60 19.33
C SER A 209 8.13 -0.93 20.75
N ARG A 210 9.06 -0.78 21.69
CA ARG A 210 8.81 -0.83 23.14
C ARG A 210 9.17 0.49 23.81
N SER A 211 9.46 1.52 23.02
CA SER A 211 9.85 2.83 23.50
C SER A 211 8.63 3.57 24.07
N GLU A 212 8.81 4.18 25.25
CA GLU A 212 7.87 5.11 25.88
C GLU A 212 8.32 6.56 25.70
N GLU A 213 9.36 6.81 24.87
CA GLU A 213 9.86 8.13 24.57
C GLU A 213 8.86 8.93 23.73
N GLU A 214 9.04 10.25 23.67
CA GLU A 214 8.21 11.18 22.89
C GLU A 214 8.13 10.78 21.40
N TYR A 215 9.25 10.29 20.84
CA TYR A 215 9.34 9.77 19.48
C TYR A 215 9.63 8.27 19.47
N PRO A 216 8.62 7.42 19.68
CA PRO A 216 8.82 5.99 19.86
C PRO A 216 9.14 5.24 18.55
N ASN A 217 8.97 5.88 17.38
CA ASN A 217 9.42 5.39 16.08
C ASN A 217 10.55 6.28 15.57
N ARG A 218 11.73 5.67 15.34
CA ARG A 218 12.95 6.34 14.87
C ARG A 218 13.57 5.57 13.71
N ALA A 219 12.80 5.44 12.61
CA ALA A 219 13.19 4.59 11.47
C ALA A 219 14.56 4.96 10.87
N LEU A 220 14.84 6.26 10.73
CA LEU A 220 16.08 6.79 10.14
C LEU A 220 17.17 7.16 11.17
N ASP A 221 16.95 6.90 12.43
CA ASP A 221 17.96 7.13 13.48
C ASP A 221 19.00 6.01 13.42
N LEU A 222 20.22 6.37 13.02
CA LEU A 222 21.34 5.43 12.92
C LEU A 222 21.92 5.04 14.29
N ASP A 223 21.67 5.83 15.34
CA ASP A 223 22.16 5.61 16.69
C ASP A 223 21.19 4.78 17.55
N LYS A 224 20.04 4.39 17.01
CA LYS A 224 19.08 3.56 17.75
C LYS A 224 19.66 2.18 18.08
N THR A 225 19.45 1.74 19.31
CA THR A 225 19.94 0.46 19.82
C THR A 225 18.85 -0.63 19.88
N GLN A 226 17.62 -0.31 19.50
CA GLN A 226 16.48 -1.22 19.51
C GLN A 226 15.58 -0.99 18.32
N ASN A 227 14.74 -1.98 18.02
CA ASN A 227 13.69 -1.84 17.00
C ASN A 227 12.62 -0.84 17.46
N THR A 228 12.22 0.04 16.55
CA THR A 228 11.30 1.15 16.83
C THR A 228 10.09 1.17 15.87
N MET A 229 9.74 0.04 15.25
CA MET A 229 8.63 -0.03 14.33
C MET A 229 7.29 0.15 15.04
N ILE A 230 6.45 1.03 14.52
CA ILE A 230 5.04 1.17 14.87
C ILE A 230 4.25 1.01 13.58
N LEU A 231 3.26 0.13 13.56
CA LEU A 231 2.44 -0.07 12.38
C LEU A 231 1.45 1.08 12.17
N GLY A 232 1.31 1.44 10.90
CA GLY A 232 0.25 2.31 10.39
C GLY A 232 -0.57 1.59 9.32
N GLU A 233 -1.58 2.29 8.83
CA GLU A 233 -2.43 1.84 7.73
C GLU A 233 -2.52 2.93 6.67
N GLY A 234 -2.84 2.54 5.42
CA GLY A 234 -3.00 3.48 4.33
C GLY A 234 -2.75 2.90 2.96
N ALA A 235 -2.87 3.75 1.94
CA ALA A 235 -2.55 3.44 0.55
C ALA A 235 -1.82 4.60 -0.10
N GLY A 236 -0.95 4.29 -1.06
CA GLY A 236 -0.29 5.28 -1.90
C GLY A 236 -0.19 4.77 -3.33
N VAL A 237 -0.58 5.60 -4.28
CA VAL A 237 -0.57 5.26 -5.70
C VAL A 237 -0.04 6.40 -6.55
N CYS A 238 0.50 6.06 -7.72
CA CYS A 238 0.87 7.03 -8.74
C CYS A 238 0.43 6.61 -10.15
N CYS A 239 0.18 7.60 -10.99
CA CYS A 239 -0.15 7.43 -12.40
C CYS A 239 1.14 7.56 -13.23
N LEU A 240 1.47 6.51 -13.96
CA LEU A 240 2.61 6.47 -14.89
C LEU A 240 2.11 6.58 -16.33
N GLU A 241 2.78 7.41 -17.12
CA GLU A 241 2.50 7.55 -18.55
C GLU A 241 3.80 7.50 -19.37
N ILE A 242 3.74 6.82 -20.51
CA ILE A 242 4.86 6.77 -21.43
C ILE A 242 5.06 8.14 -22.09
N GLY A 243 6.32 8.51 -22.30
CA GLY A 243 6.72 9.79 -22.89
C GLY A 243 6.79 10.93 -21.86
N LYS A 244 7.27 12.07 -22.33
CA LYS A 244 7.39 13.29 -21.53
C LYS A 244 6.08 14.05 -21.57
N LYS A 245 5.41 14.18 -20.42
CA LYS A 245 4.13 14.88 -20.28
C LYS A 245 4.34 16.26 -19.68
N GLU A 246 3.56 17.25 -20.12
CA GLU A 246 3.64 18.63 -19.62
C GLU A 246 3.21 18.76 -18.16
N ASN A 247 2.25 17.94 -17.73
CA ASN A 247 1.76 17.88 -16.35
C ASN A 247 2.56 16.92 -15.45
N ALA A 248 3.73 16.45 -15.89
CA ALA A 248 4.54 15.53 -15.10
C ALA A 248 5.02 16.17 -13.79
N LEU A 249 4.79 15.50 -12.69
CA LEU A 249 5.34 15.83 -11.37
C LEU A 249 6.83 15.42 -11.26
N ALA A 250 7.18 14.32 -11.92
CA ALA A 250 8.54 13.78 -11.97
C ALA A 250 8.71 12.85 -13.17
N PHE A 251 9.97 12.49 -13.45
CA PHE A 251 10.34 11.53 -14.49
C PHE A 251 11.09 10.36 -13.87
N ILE A 252 10.80 9.14 -14.33
CA ILE A 252 11.58 7.97 -14.01
C ILE A 252 12.69 7.86 -15.05
N GLU A 253 13.94 8.10 -14.66
CA GLU A 253 15.09 8.12 -15.54
C GLU A 253 15.78 6.75 -15.63
N GLY A 254 15.66 5.93 -14.60
CA GLY A 254 16.27 4.61 -14.53
C GLY A 254 15.61 3.72 -13.50
N ILE A 255 15.84 2.43 -13.63
CA ILE A 255 15.40 1.42 -12.67
C ILE A 255 16.58 0.52 -12.31
N GLY A 256 16.58 0.04 -11.09
CA GLY A 256 17.51 -0.96 -10.60
C GLY A 256 16.77 -1.99 -9.75
N TYR A 257 17.27 -3.22 -9.77
CA TYR A 257 16.80 -4.27 -8.88
C TYR A 257 17.96 -5.19 -8.51
N ALA A 258 17.88 -5.73 -7.32
CA ALA A 258 18.80 -6.73 -6.84
C ALA A 258 18.07 -7.70 -5.91
N THR A 259 18.59 -8.91 -5.82
CA THR A 259 18.15 -9.90 -4.83
C THR A 259 19.38 -10.37 -4.09
N GLU A 260 19.37 -10.19 -2.78
CA GLU A 260 20.41 -10.72 -1.93
C GLU A 260 20.18 -12.20 -1.67
N ILE A 261 21.22 -13.02 -1.92
CA ILE A 261 21.15 -14.47 -1.68
C ILE A 261 21.85 -14.74 -0.36
N LEU A 262 21.06 -14.92 0.68
CA LEU A 262 21.53 -15.20 2.03
C LEU A 262 21.39 -16.71 2.35
N GLU A 263 21.99 -17.13 3.46
CA GLU A 263 21.90 -18.51 3.95
C GLU A 263 20.44 -18.95 4.18
N HIS A 264 19.61 -18.01 4.66
CA HIS A 264 18.15 -18.22 4.83
C HIS A 264 17.39 -17.04 4.21
N ASN A 265 16.25 -17.32 3.59
CA ASN A 265 15.38 -16.32 2.95
C ASN A 265 14.72 -15.33 3.93
N ILE A 266 14.78 -15.58 5.24
CA ILE A 266 14.31 -14.69 6.31
C ILE A 266 15.44 -13.92 6.99
N SER A 267 16.70 -14.14 6.60
CA SER A 267 17.85 -13.39 7.11
C SER A 267 17.82 -11.95 6.58
N ILE A 268 18.46 -11.06 7.33
CA ILE A 268 18.68 -9.67 6.93
C ILE A 268 20.18 -9.51 6.79
N SER A 269 20.64 -8.95 5.67
CA SER A 269 22.04 -8.61 5.48
C SER A 269 22.49 -7.55 6.47
N ALA A 270 23.66 -7.71 7.03
CA ALA A 270 24.29 -6.71 7.89
C ALA A 270 24.97 -5.60 7.06
N GLU A 271 25.34 -5.89 5.82
CA GLU A 271 26.19 -5.02 4.99
C GLU A 271 25.48 -4.44 3.76
N ALA A 272 24.24 -4.88 3.49
CA ALA A 272 23.43 -4.41 2.35
C ALA A 272 24.21 -4.39 1.03
N ASP A 273 24.81 -5.52 0.66
CA ASP A 273 25.70 -5.67 -0.49
C ASP A 273 25.00 -5.64 -1.87
N CYS A 274 23.69 -5.39 -1.94
CA CYS A 274 22.93 -5.38 -3.19
C CYS A 274 22.58 -3.98 -3.71
#